data_698c55ceb39fbc824dae4fbae5133ed1
#
_entry.id   698c55ceb39fbc824dae4fbae5133ed1
#
_cell.length_a   1.000
_cell.length_b   1.000
_cell.length_c   1.000
_cell.angle_alpha   90.00
_cell.angle_beta   90.00
_cell.angle_gamma   90.00
#
_symmetry.space_group_name_H-M   'P 1'
#
loop_
_entity.id
_entity.type
_entity.pdbx_description
1 polymer ?
#
loop_
_entity_poly.entity_id
_entity_poly.type
_entity_poly.pdbx_seq_one_letter_code
_entity_poly.pdbx_strand_id
1 'polypeptide(L)'
;MFRITKEFHFSASHQLKSLPSDHQCNRLHGHNYIVEIELAGEALDEHGFVRDYHELAPLKHYIDSHFDHRHLNDVLGHDRVTAECLAKHFYDWCKISLPETSAVRVSETAKTWAEYRP
;
A
#
# COMPACT_ATOMS: atom_id res chain seq x y z
N MET A 1 20.93 -11.21 -4.61
CA MET A 1 19.53 -10.83 -4.25
C MET A 1 18.92 -10.05 -5.39
N PHE A 2 17.80 -10.54 -5.91
CA PHE A 2 17.01 -9.82 -6.91
C PHE A 2 15.83 -9.15 -6.24
N ARG A 3 15.43 -7.99 -6.74
CA ARG A 3 14.24 -7.28 -6.29
C ARG A 3 13.42 -6.87 -7.51
N ILE A 4 12.10 -7.03 -7.38
CA ILE A 4 11.16 -6.49 -8.36
C ILE A 4 10.14 -5.63 -7.62
N THR A 5 9.60 -4.63 -8.32
CA THR A 5 8.57 -3.76 -7.78
C THR A 5 7.44 -3.60 -8.78
N LYS A 6 6.24 -3.38 -8.27
CA LYS A 6 5.07 -3.03 -9.08
C LYS A 6 4.24 -1.99 -8.36
N GLU A 7 3.76 -1.01 -9.10
CA GLU A 7 2.92 0.05 -8.58
C GLU A 7 1.44 -0.21 -8.87
N PHE A 8 0.61 0.19 -7.91
CA PHE A 8 -0.85 0.21 -8.03
C PHE A 8 -1.33 1.59 -7.59
N HIS A 9 -2.46 2.03 -8.12
CA HIS A 9 -2.99 3.37 -7.89
C HIS A 9 -4.42 3.26 -7.40
N PHE A 10 -4.79 4.13 -6.46
CA PHE A 10 -6.18 4.32 -6.07
C PHE A 10 -6.38 5.72 -5.50
N SER A 11 -7.62 6.19 -5.55
CA SER A 11 -8.02 7.46 -4.96
C SER A 11 -8.89 7.20 -3.76
N ALA A 12 -8.64 7.88 -2.66
CA ALA A 12 -9.41 7.68 -1.44
C ALA A 12 -9.36 8.92 -0.57
N SER A 13 -10.35 9.06 0.31
CA SER A 13 -10.39 10.10 1.33
C SER A 13 -9.96 9.54 2.68
N HIS A 14 -9.48 10.42 3.53
CA HIS A 14 -9.24 10.11 4.93
C HIS A 14 -9.34 11.36 5.80
N GLN A 15 -9.37 11.14 7.10
CA GLN A 15 -9.35 12.20 8.09
C GLN A 15 -8.51 11.72 9.28
N LEU A 16 -7.48 12.50 9.64
CA LEU A 16 -6.59 12.19 10.76
C LEU A 16 -7.17 12.83 12.03
N LYS A 17 -8.17 12.18 12.61
CA LYS A 17 -8.98 12.73 13.72
C LYS A 17 -8.22 12.87 15.03
N SER A 18 -7.08 12.19 15.20
CA SER A 18 -6.24 12.31 16.39
C SER A 18 -5.45 13.61 16.44
N LEU A 19 -5.31 14.31 15.32
CA LEU A 19 -4.62 15.59 15.25
C LEU A 19 -5.50 16.72 15.78
N PRO A 20 -4.90 17.84 16.25
CA PRO A 20 -5.67 19.02 16.66
C PRO A 20 -6.67 19.45 15.59
N SER A 21 -7.83 19.97 16.02
CA SER A 21 -8.93 20.33 15.09
C SER A 21 -8.56 21.43 14.11
N ASP A 22 -7.53 22.25 14.41
CA ASP A 22 -7.01 23.28 13.51
C ASP A 22 -5.93 22.76 12.57
N HIS A 23 -5.45 21.53 12.73
CA HIS A 23 -4.49 20.93 11.81
C HIS A 23 -5.20 20.57 10.50
N GLN A 24 -4.59 20.95 9.36
CA GLN A 24 -5.23 20.72 8.06
C GLN A 24 -5.53 19.25 7.79
N CYS A 25 -4.70 18.32 8.28
CA CYS A 25 -4.90 16.89 8.08
C CYS A 25 -6.03 16.31 8.93
N ASN A 26 -6.53 17.04 9.93
CA ASN A 26 -7.76 16.66 10.65
C ASN A 26 -9.01 16.85 9.79
N ARG A 27 -8.92 17.63 8.72
CA ARG A 27 -10.05 17.85 7.81
C ARG A 27 -10.23 16.63 6.91
N LEU A 28 -11.46 16.39 6.51
CA LEU A 28 -11.76 15.42 5.48
C LEU A 28 -11.11 15.87 4.17
N HIS A 29 -10.24 15.02 3.63
CA HIS A 29 -9.55 15.30 2.37
C HIS A 29 -9.20 13.99 1.67
N GLY A 30 -8.74 14.10 0.43
CA GLY A 30 -8.40 12.92 -0.37
C GLY A 30 -7.06 13.04 -1.06
N HIS A 31 -6.55 11.90 -1.47
CA HIS A 31 -5.30 11.77 -2.20
C HIS A 31 -5.43 10.77 -3.34
N ASN A 32 -4.56 10.89 -4.33
CA ASN A 32 -4.30 9.85 -5.31
C ASN A 32 -3.11 9.04 -4.80
N TYR A 33 -3.40 7.88 -4.23
CA TYR A 33 -2.39 7.03 -3.61
C TYR A 33 -1.67 6.17 -4.64
N ILE A 34 -0.37 5.96 -4.40
CA ILE A 34 0.42 4.95 -5.10
C ILE A 34 0.87 3.93 -4.06
N VAL A 35 0.65 2.66 -4.35
CA VAL A 35 1.13 1.54 -3.54
C VAL A 35 2.17 0.81 -4.37
N GLU A 36 3.41 0.76 -3.89
CA GLU A 36 4.48 0.01 -4.53
C GLU A 36 4.83 -1.20 -3.69
N ILE A 37 4.65 -2.39 -4.23
CA ILE A 37 5.07 -3.63 -3.57
C ILE A 37 6.44 -4.03 -4.07
N GLU A 38 7.32 -4.44 -3.16
CA GLU A 38 8.63 -5.00 -3.46
C GLU A 38 8.65 -6.49 -3.10
N LEU A 39 9.09 -7.29 -4.05
CA LEU A 39 9.38 -8.71 -3.85
C LEU A 39 10.88 -8.95 -4.03
N ALA A 40 11.46 -9.79 -3.18
CA ALA A 40 12.88 -10.10 -3.24
C ALA A 40 13.14 -11.59 -3.17
N GLY A 41 14.20 -12.04 -3.85
CA GLY A 41 14.61 -13.44 -3.83
C GLY A 41 16.08 -13.60 -4.17
N GLU A 42 16.72 -14.59 -3.55
CA GLU A 42 18.11 -14.95 -3.84
C GLU A 42 18.24 -15.66 -5.18
N ALA A 43 17.25 -16.45 -5.55
CA ALA A 43 17.25 -17.27 -6.76
C ALA A 43 16.05 -16.90 -7.64
N LEU A 44 16.18 -17.21 -8.91
CA LEU A 44 15.12 -17.06 -9.90
C LEU A 44 14.49 -18.42 -10.17
N ASP A 45 13.23 -18.41 -10.62
CA ASP A 45 12.55 -19.63 -11.05
C ASP A 45 13.01 -20.09 -12.43
N GLU A 46 12.36 -21.12 -12.97
CA GLU A 46 12.69 -21.70 -14.28
C GLU A 46 12.58 -20.73 -15.44
N HIS A 47 11.78 -19.66 -15.28
CA HIS A 47 11.59 -18.62 -16.31
C HIS A 47 12.49 -17.40 -16.09
N GLY A 48 13.28 -17.37 -15.03
CA GLY A 48 14.12 -16.24 -14.69
C GLY A 48 13.39 -15.17 -13.87
N PHE A 49 12.29 -15.50 -13.18
CA PHE A 49 11.53 -14.57 -12.37
C PHE A 49 11.80 -14.73 -10.88
N VAL A 50 11.77 -13.63 -10.14
CA VAL A 50 11.52 -13.68 -8.69
C VAL A 50 10.07 -14.14 -8.48
N ARG A 51 9.16 -13.54 -9.24
CA ARG A 51 7.75 -13.86 -9.28
C ARG A 51 7.16 -13.24 -10.54
N ASP A 52 6.23 -13.92 -11.20
CA ASP A 52 5.50 -13.36 -12.34
C ASP A 52 4.65 -12.17 -11.86
N TYR A 53 4.78 -11.01 -12.51
CA TYR A 53 4.00 -9.82 -12.16
C TYR A 53 2.48 -10.07 -12.23
N HIS A 54 2.01 -10.97 -13.08
CA HIS A 54 0.59 -11.31 -13.17
C HIS A 54 0.05 -11.94 -11.88
N GLU A 55 0.91 -12.54 -11.07
CA GLU A 55 0.52 -13.12 -9.79
C GLU A 55 0.20 -12.07 -8.72
N LEU A 56 0.45 -10.79 -9.01
CA LEU A 56 0.05 -9.67 -8.17
C LEU A 56 -1.36 -9.16 -8.47
N ALA A 57 -2.06 -9.74 -9.44
CA ALA A 57 -3.42 -9.35 -9.78
C ALA A 57 -4.39 -9.38 -8.57
N PRO A 58 -4.28 -10.32 -7.61
CA PRO A 58 -5.13 -10.28 -6.41
C PRO A 58 -4.99 -9.00 -5.60
N LEU A 59 -3.81 -8.39 -5.55
CA LEU A 59 -3.61 -7.10 -4.87
C LEU A 59 -4.37 -5.99 -5.59
N LYS A 60 -4.31 -5.96 -6.92
CA LYS A 60 -5.09 -4.99 -7.70
C LYS A 60 -6.58 -5.14 -7.41
N HIS A 61 -7.08 -6.37 -7.39
CA HIS A 61 -8.48 -6.65 -7.11
C HIS A 61 -8.87 -6.20 -5.69
N TYR A 62 -8.03 -6.46 -4.71
CA TYR A 62 -8.24 -6.03 -3.32
C TYR A 62 -8.32 -4.51 -3.22
N ILE A 63 -7.39 -3.80 -3.85
CA ILE A 63 -7.35 -2.33 -3.87
C ILE A 63 -8.62 -1.78 -4.56
N ASP A 64 -8.94 -2.27 -5.74
CA ASP A 64 -10.09 -1.79 -6.51
C ASP A 64 -11.42 -2.05 -5.80
N SER A 65 -11.53 -3.16 -5.08
CA SER A 65 -12.78 -3.57 -4.41
C SER A 65 -12.99 -2.92 -3.05
N HIS A 66 -11.91 -2.62 -2.30
CA HIS A 66 -12.01 -2.23 -0.91
C HIS A 66 -11.46 -0.84 -0.59
N PHE A 67 -10.62 -0.27 -1.44
CA PHE A 67 -9.91 0.99 -1.16
C PHE A 67 -10.27 2.11 -2.13
N ASP A 68 -10.34 1.80 -3.42
CA ASP A 68 -10.53 2.83 -4.44
C ASP A 68 -11.89 3.51 -4.31
N HIS A 69 -11.88 4.84 -4.31
CA HIS A 69 -13.06 5.70 -4.17
C HIS A 69 -13.81 5.47 -2.84
N ARG A 70 -13.07 5.16 -1.78
CA ARG A 70 -13.65 4.92 -0.45
C ARG A 70 -13.02 5.84 0.59
N HIS A 71 -13.63 5.88 1.75
CA HIS A 71 -13.12 6.61 2.92
C HIS A 71 -12.30 5.63 3.77
N LEU A 72 -10.99 5.89 3.91
CA LEU A 72 -10.07 4.93 4.52
C LEU A 72 -10.35 4.67 6.00
N ASN A 73 -10.86 5.66 6.74
CA ASN A 73 -11.25 5.46 8.14
C ASN A 73 -12.32 4.36 8.27
N ASP A 74 -13.25 4.30 7.31
CA ASP A 74 -14.28 3.24 7.29
C ASP A 74 -13.69 1.91 6.84
N VAL A 75 -12.83 1.92 5.81
CA VAL A 75 -12.21 0.71 5.27
C VAL A 75 -11.38 0.00 6.33
N LEU A 76 -10.54 0.73 7.05
CA LEU A 76 -9.65 0.15 8.07
C LEU A 76 -10.36 -0.02 9.43
N GLY A 77 -11.49 0.65 9.63
CA GLY A 77 -12.26 0.57 10.87
C GLY A 77 -11.60 1.28 12.05
N HIS A 78 -10.68 2.22 11.81
CA HIS A 78 -10.03 3.04 12.82
C HIS A 78 -9.50 4.34 12.19
N ASP A 79 -9.02 5.26 13.03
CA ASP A 79 -8.60 6.59 12.59
C ASP A 79 -7.08 6.73 12.36
N ARG A 80 -6.33 5.63 12.41
CA ARG A 80 -4.89 5.62 12.10
C ARG A 80 -4.71 5.26 10.62
N VAL A 81 -5.02 6.23 9.76
CA VAL A 81 -5.09 6.02 8.30
C VAL A 81 -4.01 6.84 7.58
N THR A 82 -2.81 6.81 8.12
CA THR A 82 -1.62 7.42 7.54
C THR A 82 -1.03 6.54 6.44
N ALA A 83 -0.14 7.10 5.63
CA ALA A 83 0.59 6.34 4.62
C ALA A 83 1.42 5.22 5.26
N GLU A 84 1.99 5.46 6.45
CA GLU A 84 2.75 4.46 7.20
C GLU A 84 1.88 3.26 7.60
N CYS A 85 0.69 3.53 8.13
CA CYS A 85 -0.24 2.46 8.50
C CYS A 85 -0.75 1.70 7.28
N LEU A 86 -0.99 2.39 6.16
CA LEU A 86 -1.36 1.75 4.90
C LEU A 86 -0.24 0.85 4.38
N ALA A 87 1.01 1.30 4.44
CA ALA A 87 2.15 0.51 3.99
C ALA A 87 2.24 -0.81 4.76
N LYS A 88 2.11 -0.76 6.08
CA LYS A 88 2.10 -1.98 6.90
C LYS A 88 0.88 -2.87 6.60
N HIS A 89 -0.29 -2.27 6.43
CA HIS A 89 -1.51 -3.01 6.11
C HIS A 89 -1.35 -3.81 4.81
N PHE A 90 -0.88 -3.17 3.74
CA PHE A 90 -0.67 -3.85 2.48
C PHE A 90 0.47 -4.87 2.54
N TYR A 91 1.53 -4.59 3.31
CA TYR A 91 2.59 -5.56 3.53
C TYR A 91 2.03 -6.84 4.18
N ASP A 92 1.30 -6.70 5.27
CA ASP A 92 0.74 -7.85 5.99
C ASP A 92 -0.21 -8.65 5.09
N TRP A 93 -1.02 -7.95 4.30
CA TRP A 93 -1.95 -8.60 3.36
C TRP A 93 -1.20 -9.38 2.27
N CYS A 94 -0.19 -8.77 1.66
CA CYS A 94 0.58 -9.39 0.58
C CYS A 94 1.42 -10.56 1.08
N LYS A 95 1.99 -10.47 2.28
CA LYS A 95 2.89 -11.48 2.82
C LYS A 95 2.23 -12.85 2.95
N ILE A 96 0.93 -12.90 3.14
CA ILE A 96 0.18 -14.15 3.29
C ILE A 96 0.30 -15.02 2.04
N SER A 97 0.14 -14.43 0.85
CA SER A 97 0.12 -15.17 -0.42
C SER A 97 1.39 -14.99 -1.25
N LEU A 98 2.20 -13.98 -0.93
CA LEU A 98 3.45 -13.67 -1.62
C LEU A 98 4.59 -13.64 -0.60
N PRO A 99 5.14 -14.81 -0.24
CA PRO A 99 6.18 -14.87 0.81
C PRO A 99 7.45 -14.09 0.46
N GLU A 100 7.67 -13.78 -0.81
CA GLU A 100 8.81 -12.96 -1.25
C GLU A 100 8.65 -11.46 -0.93
N THR A 101 7.47 -11.03 -0.44
CA THR A 101 7.22 -9.63 -0.08
C THR A 101 8.28 -9.15 0.92
N SER A 102 9.02 -8.12 0.53
CA SER A 102 10.11 -7.56 1.35
C SER A 102 9.82 -6.15 1.84
N ALA A 103 8.99 -5.41 1.13
CA ALA A 103 8.59 -4.07 1.54
C ALA A 103 7.33 -3.62 0.80
N VAL A 104 6.62 -2.67 1.39
CA VAL A 104 5.57 -1.91 0.71
C VAL A 104 5.81 -0.43 0.96
N ARG A 105 5.67 0.37 -0.10
CA ARG A 105 5.75 1.83 -0.05
C ARG A 105 4.42 2.42 -0.44
N VAL A 106 4.03 3.49 0.25
CA VAL A 106 2.79 4.21 -0.06
C VAL A 106 3.12 5.69 -0.20
N SER A 107 2.64 6.28 -1.28
CA SER A 107 2.70 7.72 -1.55
C SER A 107 1.29 8.28 -1.52
N GLU A 108 1.07 9.35 -0.76
CA GLU A 108 -0.18 10.10 -0.79
C GLU A 108 -0.03 11.43 -1.52
N THR A 109 1.20 11.91 -1.72
CA THR A 109 1.52 13.08 -2.53
C THR A 109 2.69 12.77 -3.45
N ALA A 110 2.89 13.58 -4.49
CA ALA A 110 3.98 13.39 -5.44
C ALA A 110 5.38 13.47 -4.80
N LYS A 111 5.48 14.02 -3.59
CA LYS A 111 6.77 14.33 -2.95
C LYS A 111 7.05 13.45 -1.74
N THR A 112 6.13 12.59 -1.31
CA THR A 112 6.24 11.87 -0.04
C THR A 112 6.00 10.39 -0.21
N TRP A 113 6.79 9.59 0.51
CA TRP A 113 6.67 8.15 0.54
C TRP A 113 6.85 7.65 1.96
N ALA A 114 6.04 6.68 2.35
CA ALA A 114 6.24 5.90 3.56
C ALA A 114 6.57 4.46 3.15
N GLU A 115 7.53 3.85 3.82
CA GLU A 115 7.92 2.46 3.57
C GLU A 115 7.75 1.65 4.84
N TYR A 116 7.16 0.46 4.70
CA TYR A 116 7.23 -0.58 5.73
C TYR A 116 8.12 -1.72 5.23
N ARG A 117 9.18 -2.00 5.99
CA ARG A 117 10.14 -3.08 5.74
C ARG A 117 10.51 -3.65 7.10
N PRO A 118 10.06 -4.85 7.44
CA PRO A 118 10.41 -5.47 8.72
C PRO A 118 11.88 -5.83 8.85
#